data_ba5639f1adf0ca875655910466172aae
#
_entry.id   ba5639f1adf0ca875655910466172aae
#
_cell.length_a   1.000
_cell.length_b   1.000
_cell.length_c   1.000
_cell.angle_alpha   90.00
_cell.angle_beta   90.00
_cell.angle_gamma   90.00
#
_symmetry.space_group_name_H-M   'P 1'
#
loop_
_entity.id
_entity.type
_entity.pdbx_description
1 polymer ?
#
loop_
_entity_poly.entity_id
_entity_poly.type
_entity_poly.pdbx_seq_one_letter_code
_entity_poly.pdbx_strand_id
1 'polypeptide(L)'
;DDFIVDNNKKLKKALKKKQRDGAKLSYVDLDKENNVVMVKDLDKWKYLKGRKQEERKSPLGVFYYNEGPMSLDDSLDKPSRTIITSEGGPGASRFKHLIKLEEDKKYRRLLPEELELLNMFPLEHTKLNGQISDAKRAFFMGNALVIGIIERIGKELNQFISQNL
;
A
#
# COMPACT_ATOMS: atom_id res chain seq x y z
N ASP A 1 5.81 1.24 17.49
CA ASP A 1 6.60 0.40 16.56
C ASP A 1 6.02 -1.02 16.43
N ASP A 2 5.61 -1.67 17.52
CA ASP A 2 5.04 -3.04 17.51
C ASP A 2 3.75 -3.15 16.68
N PHE A 3 2.96 -2.09 16.63
CA PHE A 3 1.72 -2.05 15.89
C PHE A 3 1.91 -2.14 14.37
N ILE A 4 2.91 -1.44 13.85
CA ILE A 4 3.24 -1.41 12.42
C ILE A 4 3.87 -2.75 11.99
N VAL A 5 4.70 -3.32 12.87
CA VAL A 5 5.29 -4.67 12.70
C VAL A 5 4.20 -5.75 12.66
N ASP A 6 3.14 -5.61 13.48
CA ASP A 6 2.04 -6.58 13.51
C ASP A 6 1.21 -6.58 12.20
N ASN A 7 1.01 -5.42 11.58
CA ASN A 7 0.34 -5.33 10.28
C ASN A 7 1.11 -6.06 9.17
N ASN A 8 2.43 -5.92 9.13
CA ASN A 8 3.25 -6.66 8.17
C ASN A 8 3.24 -8.17 8.45
N LYS A 9 3.17 -8.59 9.73
CA LYS A 9 3.00 -10.01 10.08
C LYS A 9 1.65 -10.56 9.63
N LYS A 10 0.56 -9.78 9.79
CA LYS A 10 -0.78 -10.16 9.31
C LYS A 10 -0.80 -10.28 7.80
N LEU A 11 -0.20 -9.34 7.07
CA LEU A 11 -0.05 -9.40 5.63
C LEU A 11 0.70 -10.67 5.20
N LYS A 12 1.87 -10.94 5.78
CA LYS A 12 2.63 -12.18 5.53
C LYS A 12 1.83 -13.44 5.82
N LYS A 13 1.06 -13.45 6.93
CA LYS A 13 0.22 -14.59 7.30
C LYS A 13 -0.91 -14.80 6.30
N ALA A 14 -1.55 -13.72 5.83
CA ALA A 14 -2.58 -13.78 4.80
C ALA A 14 -2.04 -14.29 3.47
N LEU A 15 -0.88 -13.79 3.04
CA LEU A 15 -0.17 -14.25 1.85
C LEU A 15 0.17 -15.74 1.95
N LYS A 16 0.78 -16.19 3.07
CA LYS A 16 1.11 -17.60 3.31
C LYS A 16 -0.13 -18.49 3.40
N LYS A 17 -1.23 -18.01 3.96
CA LYS A 17 -2.48 -18.77 4.01
C LYS A 17 -3.03 -18.98 2.61
N LYS A 18 -3.10 -17.97 1.79
CA LYS A 18 -3.53 -18.09 0.39
C LYS A 18 -2.64 -19.05 -0.41
N GLN A 19 -1.34 -19.05 -0.17
CA GLN A 19 -0.42 -20.03 -0.78
C GLN A 19 -0.69 -21.47 -0.34
N ARG A 20 -1.08 -21.70 0.94
CA ARG A 20 -1.36 -23.05 1.49
C ARG A 20 -2.71 -23.61 1.07
N ASP A 21 -3.72 -22.78 0.93
CA ASP A 21 -5.09 -23.20 0.65
C ASP A 21 -5.30 -23.63 -0.82
N GLY A 22 -4.21 -23.94 -1.54
CA GLY A 22 -4.30 -24.37 -2.94
C GLY A 22 -4.87 -23.29 -3.85
N ALA A 23 -5.07 -22.12 -3.33
CA ALA A 23 -5.17 -20.89 -4.11
C ALA A 23 -3.78 -20.66 -4.74
N LYS A 24 -3.30 -21.74 -5.42
CA LYS A 24 -2.18 -21.69 -6.31
C LYS A 24 -2.29 -20.37 -7.02
N LEU A 25 -1.43 -19.40 -6.65
CA LEU A 25 -1.10 -18.42 -7.64
C LEU A 25 -2.31 -17.89 -8.45
N SER A 26 -3.52 -18.04 -7.94
CA SER A 26 -4.62 -17.14 -8.28
C SER A 26 -4.19 -15.70 -8.03
N TYR A 27 -3.19 -15.51 -7.21
CA TYR A 27 -2.33 -14.35 -7.21
C TYR A 27 -1.75 -14.06 -8.60
N VAL A 28 -1.26 -15.04 -9.31
CA VAL A 28 -0.73 -14.86 -10.68
C VAL A 28 -1.86 -14.80 -11.69
N ASP A 29 -2.97 -15.46 -11.45
CA ASP A 29 -4.13 -15.42 -12.37
C ASP A 29 -5.03 -14.20 -12.13
N LEU A 30 -5.21 -13.74 -10.90
CA LEU A 30 -5.73 -12.42 -10.60
C LEU A 30 -4.74 -11.32 -11.04
N ASP A 31 -3.47 -11.63 -11.05
CA ASP A 31 -2.39 -10.76 -11.46
C ASP A 31 -2.26 -10.65 -12.99
N LYS A 32 -2.73 -11.62 -13.76
CA LYS A 32 -2.52 -11.62 -15.21
C LYS A 32 -3.16 -10.44 -15.93
N GLU A 33 -4.20 -9.86 -15.38
CA GLU A 33 -4.92 -8.81 -16.09
C GLU A 33 -4.72 -7.40 -15.56
N ASN A 34 -4.50 -7.19 -14.24
CA ASN A 34 -4.51 -5.83 -13.69
C ASN A 34 -3.51 -5.52 -12.57
N ASN A 35 -2.92 -6.49 -11.91
CA ASN A 35 -2.10 -6.27 -10.72
C ASN A 35 -0.60 -6.46 -10.93
N VAL A 36 -0.18 -7.18 -11.95
CA VAL A 36 1.24 -7.31 -12.30
C VAL A 36 1.69 -6.08 -13.08
N VAL A 37 2.73 -5.43 -12.58
CA VAL A 37 3.41 -4.37 -13.33
C VAL A 37 4.21 -5.04 -14.44
N MET A 38 3.82 -4.78 -15.68
CA MET A 38 4.55 -5.28 -16.84
C MET A 38 5.94 -4.64 -16.92
N VAL A 39 6.91 -5.38 -17.44
CA VAL A 39 8.32 -4.88 -17.56
C VAL A 39 8.39 -3.53 -18.26
N LYS A 40 7.56 -3.28 -19.26
CA LYS A 40 7.48 -1.99 -19.95
C LYS A 40 7.10 -0.82 -19.03
N ASP A 41 6.38 -1.07 -17.96
CA ASP A 41 5.96 -0.05 -17.00
C ASP A 41 7.00 0.13 -15.88
N LEU A 42 7.88 -0.86 -15.68
CA LEU A 42 8.87 -0.86 -14.60
C LEU A 42 9.84 0.31 -14.70
N ASP A 43 10.25 0.69 -15.90
CA ASP A 43 11.15 1.84 -16.10
C ASP A 43 10.48 3.16 -15.71
N LYS A 44 9.17 3.29 -15.98
CA LYS A 44 8.39 4.42 -15.49
C LYS A 44 8.31 4.46 -13.96
N TRP A 45 8.13 3.31 -13.32
CA TRP A 45 8.16 3.22 -11.86
C TRP A 45 9.53 3.57 -11.28
N LYS A 46 10.62 3.05 -11.88
CA LYS A 46 11.99 3.39 -11.49
C LYS A 46 12.25 4.90 -11.60
N TYR A 47 11.83 5.50 -12.73
CA TYR A 47 11.94 6.93 -12.93
C TYR A 47 11.17 7.71 -11.88
N LEU A 48 9.90 7.37 -11.61
CA LEU A 48 9.07 8.07 -10.65
C LEU A 48 9.57 7.93 -9.21
N LYS A 49 10.09 6.77 -8.83
CA LYS A 49 10.65 6.51 -7.49
C LYS A 49 12.13 6.92 -7.38
N GLY A 50 12.80 7.19 -8.48
CA GLY A 50 14.18 7.65 -8.51
C GLY A 50 14.39 9.06 -7.97
N ARG A 51 15.65 9.43 -7.81
CA ARG A 51 16.03 10.80 -7.50
C ARG A 51 15.73 11.71 -8.70
N LYS A 52 15.17 12.86 -8.44
CA LYS A 52 14.91 13.89 -9.46
C LYS A 52 15.39 15.25 -8.98
N GLN A 53 15.81 16.04 -9.95
CA GLN A 53 16.10 17.43 -9.77
C GLN A 53 15.41 18.20 -10.91
N GLU A 54 14.48 19.03 -10.57
CA GLU A 54 13.70 19.82 -11.54
C GLU A 54 13.98 21.31 -11.35
N GLU A 55 14.35 21.96 -12.43
CA GLU A 55 14.44 23.43 -12.44
C GLU A 55 13.02 24.00 -12.40
N ARG A 56 12.78 24.89 -11.47
CA ARG A 56 11.51 25.63 -11.34
C ARG A 56 11.77 27.12 -11.32
N LYS A 57 10.89 27.87 -11.98
CA LYS A 57 10.95 29.33 -12.04
C LYS A 57 9.90 29.91 -11.09
N SER A 58 10.31 30.91 -10.35
CA SER A 58 9.43 31.73 -9.52
C SER A 58 9.66 33.23 -9.83
N PRO A 59 8.80 34.09 -9.38
CA PRO A 59 9.03 35.56 -9.51
C PRO A 59 10.34 36.05 -8.87
N LEU A 60 10.90 35.26 -7.93
CA LEU A 60 12.14 35.58 -7.22
C LEU A 60 13.37 34.93 -7.86
N GLY A 61 13.22 34.19 -8.98
CA GLY A 61 14.32 33.56 -9.68
C GLY A 61 14.12 32.07 -9.94
N VAL A 62 15.18 31.42 -10.39
CA VAL A 62 15.23 29.99 -10.66
C VAL A 62 15.67 29.25 -9.40
N PHE A 63 14.96 28.16 -9.08
CA PHE A 63 15.37 27.24 -8.01
C PHE A 63 15.26 25.79 -8.43
N TYR A 64 16.00 24.91 -7.79
CA TYR A 64 15.96 23.49 -8.06
C TYR A 64 15.13 22.77 -7.02
N TYR A 65 14.02 22.15 -7.48
CA TYR A 65 13.24 21.24 -6.67
C TYR A 65 13.89 19.85 -6.70
N ASN A 66 14.24 19.36 -5.52
CA ASN A 66 14.90 18.07 -5.38
C ASN A 66 13.99 17.04 -4.73
N GLU A 67 13.80 15.90 -5.39
CA GLU A 67 13.19 14.71 -4.81
C GLU A 67 14.25 13.64 -4.54
N GLY A 68 14.39 13.24 -3.27
CA GLY A 68 15.23 12.11 -2.90
C GLY A 68 14.73 10.79 -3.48
N PRO A 69 15.55 9.72 -3.60
CA PRO A 69 15.08 8.43 -4.08
C PRO A 69 14.16 7.75 -3.07
N MET A 70 13.24 6.92 -3.55
CA MET A 70 12.45 5.98 -2.77
C MET A 70 12.81 4.54 -3.18
N SER A 71 12.63 3.57 -2.29
CA SER A 71 12.75 2.17 -2.66
C SER A 71 11.79 1.84 -3.80
N LEU A 72 12.24 1.03 -4.76
CA LEU A 72 11.38 0.59 -5.86
C LEU A 72 10.29 -0.34 -5.33
N ASP A 73 10.68 -1.33 -4.55
CA ASP A 73 9.81 -2.31 -3.92
C ASP A 73 9.65 -2.06 -2.43
N ASP A 74 8.56 -2.54 -1.91
CA ASP A 74 8.18 -2.45 -0.51
C ASP A 74 8.47 -3.78 0.18
N SER A 75 9.25 -3.71 1.28
CA SER A 75 9.56 -4.87 2.09
C SER A 75 8.34 -5.31 2.90
N LEU A 76 8.07 -6.63 2.93
CA LEU A 76 7.04 -7.21 3.80
C LEU A 76 7.48 -7.28 5.28
N ASP A 77 8.74 -6.98 5.57
CA ASP A 77 9.32 -7.02 6.92
C ASP A 77 9.41 -5.65 7.58
N LYS A 78 9.02 -4.61 6.86
CA LYS A 78 9.03 -3.22 7.34
C LYS A 78 7.61 -2.66 7.43
N PRO A 79 7.42 -1.58 8.18
CA PRO A 79 6.17 -0.83 8.17
C PRO A 79 5.75 -0.44 6.75
N SER A 80 4.47 -0.60 6.47
CA SER A 80 3.90 -0.12 5.21
C SER A 80 3.97 1.41 5.13
N ARG A 81 4.16 1.91 3.92
CA ARG A 81 3.95 3.33 3.64
C ARG A 81 2.47 3.67 3.70
N THR A 82 2.17 4.95 3.75
CA THR A 82 0.79 5.44 3.66
C THR A 82 0.13 4.97 2.37
N ILE A 83 -1.06 4.39 2.49
CA ILE A 83 -1.90 4.02 1.36
C ILE A 83 -2.51 5.29 0.78
N ILE A 84 -2.42 5.47 -0.52
CA ILE A 84 -3.00 6.62 -1.21
C ILE A 84 -4.28 6.24 -1.96
N THR A 85 -5.16 7.21 -2.17
CA THR A 85 -6.46 6.99 -2.84
C THR A 85 -6.34 6.42 -4.26
N SER A 86 -5.24 6.68 -4.94
CA SER A 86 -4.98 6.16 -6.29
C SER A 86 -4.30 4.79 -6.31
N GLU A 87 -4.14 4.11 -5.15
CA GLU A 87 -3.44 2.83 -5.03
C GLU A 87 -3.92 1.78 -6.03
N GLY A 88 -5.22 1.64 -6.20
CA GLY A 88 -5.83 0.68 -7.13
C GLY A 88 -5.78 1.06 -8.60
N GLY A 89 -5.33 2.26 -8.94
CA GLY A 89 -5.28 2.71 -10.34
C GLY A 89 -4.12 2.06 -11.13
N PRO A 90 -4.23 1.90 -12.46
CA PRO A 90 -3.25 1.17 -13.27
C PRO A 90 -1.93 1.94 -13.47
N GLY A 91 -1.94 3.26 -13.35
CA GLY A 91 -0.78 4.10 -13.63
C GLY A 91 0.34 3.97 -12.61
N ALA A 92 1.58 4.06 -13.07
CA ALA A 92 2.75 4.15 -12.21
C ALA A 92 2.68 5.41 -11.34
N SER A 93 3.16 5.31 -10.11
CA SER A 93 3.21 6.41 -9.16
C SER A 93 4.40 6.25 -8.21
N ARG A 94 4.96 7.38 -7.81
CA ARG A 94 6.01 7.41 -6.81
C ARG A 94 5.57 6.79 -5.47
N PHE A 95 4.32 6.99 -5.09
CA PHE A 95 3.81 6.67 -3.75
C PHE A 95 3.10 5.32 -3.65
N LYS A 96 2.72 4.71 -4.77
CA LYS A 96 2.10 3.39 -4.77
C LYS A 96 3.07 2.29 -4.35
N HIS A 97 2.52 1.27 -3.73
CA HIS A 97 3.26 0.09 -3.32
C HIS A 97 3.61 -0.81 -4.51
N LEU A 98 4.77 -1.41 -4.44
CA LEU A 98 5.20 -2.49 -5.32
C LEU A 98 5.76 -3.62 -4.48
N ILE A 99 5.29 -4.82 -4.72
CA ILE A 99 5.79 -6.05 -4.10
C ILE A 99 6.58 -6.83 -5.14
N LYS A 100 7.84 -7.11 -4.84
CA LYS A 100 8.68 -7.95 -5.68
C LYS A 100 8.29 -9.42 -5.49
N LEU A 101 8.11 -10.12 -6.59
CA LEU A 101 7.92 -11.57 -6.62
C LEU A 101 9.29 -12.24 -6.80
N GLU A 102 9.64 -13.17 -5.92
CA GLU A 102 10.99 -13.77 -5.90
C GLU A 102 11.23 -14.67 -7.12
N GLU A 103 10.21 -15.43 -7.54
CA GLU A 103 10.36 -16.46 -8.55
C GLU A 103 10.61 -15.92 -9.97
N ASP A 104 10.05 -14.75 -10.32
CA ASP A 104 10.07 -14.25 -11.71
C ASP A 104 10.72 -12.88 -11.90
N LYS A 105 11.31 -12.29 -10.88
CA LYS A 105 11.78 -10.89 -10.89
C LYS A 105 10.69 -9.90 -11.33
N LYS A 106 9.44 -10.28 -11.18
CA LYS A 106 8.26 -9.45 -11.48
C LYS A 106 7.85 -8.63 -10.27
N TYR A 107 7.04 -7.63 -10.54
CA TYR A 107 6.48 -6.76 -9.51
C TYR A 107 4.97 -6.74 -9.62
N ARG A 108 4.29 -6.72 -8.47
CA ARG A 108 2.84 -6.57 -8.40
C ARG A 108 2.44 -5.44 -7.46
N ARG A 109 1.23 -4.97 -7.61
CA ARG A 109 0.59 -4.06 -6.66
C ARG A 109 -0.04 -4.83 -5.51
N LEU A 110 -0.43 -4.10 -4.47
CA LEU A 110 -1.20 -4.68 -3.37
C LEU A 110 -2.64 -4.98 -3.82
N LEU A 111 -3.16 -6.10 -3.36
CA LEU A 111 -4.56 -6.48 -3.51
C LEU A 111 -5.43 -5.67 -2.54
N PRO A 112 -6.73 -5.47 -2.82
CA PRO A 112 -7.64 -4.80 -1.88
C PRO A 112 -7.66 -5.42 -0.49
N GLU A 113 -7.59 -6.75 -0.41
CA GLU A 113 -7.53 -7.50 0.85
C GLU A 113 -6.26 -7.18 1.66
N GLU A 114 -5.15 -6.97 0.97
CA GLU A 114 -3.89 -6.57 1.60
C GLU A 114 -3.97 -5.14 2.13
N LEU A 115 -4.60 -4.24 1.39
CA LEU A 115 -4.83 -2.87 1.81
C LEU A 115 -5.79 -2.79 3.02
N GLU A 116 -6.84 -3.62 3.04
CA GLU A 116 -7.74 -3.77 4.19
C GLU A 116 -6.97 -4.20 5.44
N LEU A 117 -6.12 -5.24 5.33
CA LEU A 117 -5.31 -5.74 6.44
C LEU A 117 -4.29 -4.71 6.94
N LEU A 118 -3.67 -3.94 6.04
CA LEU A 118 -2.72 -2.88 6.43
C LEU A 118 -3.40 -1.77 7.25
N ASN A 119 -4.66 -1.48 6.96
CA ASN A 119 -5.48 -0.56 7.75
C ASN A 119 -6.21 -1.24 8.92
N MET A 120 -5.92 -2.56 9.16
CA MET A 120 -6.52 -3.37 10.21
C MET A 120 -8.03 -3.61 10.08
N PHE A 121 -8.58 -3.49 8.87
CA PHE A 121 -9.94 -3.95 8.58
C PHE A 121 -9.98 -5.48 8.46
N PRO A 122 -11.14 -6.10 8.71
CA PRO A 122 -11.35 -7.50 8.37
C PRO A 122 -11.13 -7.75 6.87
N LEU A 123 -10.74 -8.99 6.53
CA LEU A 123 -10.63 -9.41 5.12
C LEU A 123 -11.97 -9.26 4.42
N GLU A 124 -11.93 -8.78 3.17
CA GLU A 124 -13.09 -8.60 2.30
C GLU A 124 -14.13 -7.59 2.83
N HIS A 125 -13.73 -6.75 3.81
CA HIS A 125 -14.62 -5.76 4.41
C HIS A 125 -15.28 -4.83 3.38
N THR A 126 -14.55 -4.46 2.35
CA THR A 126 -15.06 -3.56 1.29
C THR A 126 -15.61 -4.29 0.07
N LYS A 127 -15.66 -5.62 0.08
CA LYS A 127 -16.04 -6.41 -1.11
C LYS A 127 -17.52 -6.32 -1.49
N LEU A 128 -18.38 -6.15 -0.50
CA LEU A 128 -19.85 -6.02 -0.63
C LEU A 128 -20.44 -6.99 -1.68
N ASN A 129 -20.25 -8.31 -1.44
CA ASN A 129 -20.72 -9.37 -2.34
C ASN A 129 -20.26 -9.23 -3.81
N GLY A 130 -19.08 -8.64 -4.02
CA GLY A 130 -18.52 -8.45 -5.36
C GLY A 130 -19.08 -7.27 -6.15
N GLN A 131 -19.91 -6.42 -5.55
CA GLN A 131 -20.49 -5.25 -6.22
C GLN A 131 -19.52 -4.07 -6.35
N ILE A 132 -18.42 -4.07 -5.58
CA ILE A 132 -17.45 -2.98 -5.56
C ILE A 132 -16.17 -3.44 -6.26
N SER A 133 -15.73 -2.68 -7.27
CA SER A 133 -14.49 -2.97 -8.00
C SER A 133 -13.26 -2.83 -7.10
N ASP A 134 -12.20 -3.57 -7.41
CA ASP A 134 -10.93 -3.54 -6.67
C ASP A 134 -10.32 -2.14 -6.61
N ALA A 135 -10.41 -1.38 -7.71
CA ALA A 135 -9.95 0.01 -7.72
C ALA A 135 -10.71 0.90 -6.72
N LYS A 136 -12.02 0.68 -6.58
CA LYS A 136 -12.85 1.41 -5.62
C LYS A 136 -12.60 0.96 -4.18
N ARG A 137 -12.38 -0.32 -3.96
CA ARG A 137 -11.96 -0.87 -2.67
C ARG A 137 -10.64 -0.26 -2.21
N ALA A 138 -9.64 -0.23 -3.10
CA ALA A 138 -8.36 0.42 -2.81
C ALA A 138 -8.51 1.93 -2.55
N PHE A 139 -9.40 2.61 -3.26
CA PHE A 139 -9.71 4.02 -3.01
C PHE A 139 -10.27 4.23 -1.59
N PHE A 140 -11.15 3.36 -1.11
CA PHE A 140 -11.65 3.43 0.26
C PHE A 140 -10.52 3.28 1.28
N MET A 141 -9.61 2.36 1.07
CA MET A 141 -8.47 2.17 1.97
C MET A 141 -7.50 3.35 1.97
N GLY A 142 -7.37 4.05 0.85
CA GLY A 142 -6.59 5.29 0.77
C GLY A 142 -7.21 6.48 1.53
N ASN A 143 -8.51 6.42 1.80
CA ASN A 143 -9.23 7.41 2.63
C ASN A 143 -9.42 6.94 4.08
N ALA A 144 -9.16 5.68 4.38
CA ALA A 144 -9.40 5.09 5.68
C ALA A 144 -8.27 5.43 6.66
N LEU A 145 -8.63 5.50 7.93
CA LEU A 145 -7.68 5.53 9.03
C LEU A 145 -7.31 4.09 9.44
N VAL A 146 -6.11 3.91 9.98
CA VAL A 146 -5.69 2.62 10.55
C VAL A 146 -6.44 2.40 11.86
N ILE A 147 -7.37 1.43 11.89
CA ILE A 147 -8.31 1.20 13.00
C ILE A 147 -7.60 1.11 14.35
N GLY A 148 -6.54 0.32 14.45
CA GLY A 148 -5.86 0.14 15.73
C GLY A 148 -5.10 1.38 16.23
N ILE A 149 -4.74 2.32 15.36
CA ILE A 149 -4.19 3.61 15.79
C ILE A 149 -5.30 4.43 16.45
N ILE A 150 -6.47 4.49 15.80
CA ILE A 150 -7.64 5.22 16.34
C ILE A 150 -8.11 4.60 17.66
N GLU A 151 -8.12 3.29 17.77
CA GLU A 151 -8.44 2.59 19.02
C GLU A 151 -7.48 2.97 20.15
N ARG A 152 -6.17 3.01 19.89
CA ARG A 152 -5.17 3.43 20.89
C ARG A 152 -5.37 4.88 21.31
N ILE A 153 -5.56 5.79 20.36
CA ILE A 153 -5.84 7.20 20.66
C ILE A 153 -7.09 7.32 21.52
N GLY A 154 -8.16 6.60 21.19
CA GLY A 154 -9.40 6.60 21.95
C GLY A 154 -9.23 6.08 23.39
N LYS A 155 -8.42 5.05 23.59
CA LYS A 155 -8.10 4.54 24.94
C LYS A 155 -7.35 5.56 25.78
N GLU A 156 -6.30 6.18 25.21
CA GLU A 156 -5.53 7.22 25.89
C GLU A 156 -6.40 8.44 26.23
N LEU A 157 -7.24 8.88 25.30
CA LEU A 157 -8.17 9.99 25.51
C LEU A 157 -9.18 9.68 26.63
N ASN A 158 -9.78 8.49 26.63
CA ASN A 158 -10.69 8.06 27.69
C ASN A 158 -10.01 8.04 29.07
N GLN A 159 -8.78 7.53 29.13
CA GLN A 159 -8.01 7.50 30.35
C GLN A 159 -7.72 8.92 30.85
N PHE A 160 -7.30 9.82 29.95
CA PHE A 160 -7.05 11.21 30.30
C PHE A 160 -8.31 11.90 30.82
N ILE A 161 -9.45 11.72 30.19
CA ILE A 161 -10.74 12.29 30.62
C ILE A 161 -11.12 11.75 32.00
N SER A 162 -10.99 10.45 32.22
CA SER A 162 -11.34 9.82 33.52
C SER A 162 -10.44 10.24 34.66
N GLN A 163 -9.24 10.75 34.40
CA GLN A 163 -8.30 11.21 35.43
C GLN A 163 -8.43 12.71 35.71
N ASN A 164 -9.03 13.48 34.84
CA ASN A 164 -9.08 14.94 34.89
C ASN A 164 -10.50 15.53 34.97
N LEU A 165 -11.52 14.71 34.97
CA LEU A 165 -12.92 15.04 35.21
C LEU A 165 -13.48 14.24 36.38
#